data_1fc2121d603d5100a48f2cb63d0d3bbd
#
_entry.id   1fc2121d603d5100a48f2cb63d0d3bbd
#
_cell.length_a   1.000
_cell.length_b   1.000
_cell.length_c   1.000
_cell.angle_alpha   90.00
_cell.angle_beta   90.00
_cell.angle_gamma   90.00
#
_symmetry.space_group_name_H-M   'P 1'
#
loop_
_entity.id
_entity.type
_entity.pdbx_description
1 polymer ?
#
loop_
_entity_poly.entity_id
_entity_poly.type
_entity_poly.pdbx_seq_one_letter_code
_entity_poly.pdbx_strand_id
1 'polypeptide(L)'
;MPSDKYDVIYADPPWDYGGKMQYDKSSIKTLNVGFERNVFISAADFKYPTLKLKELKELRVSSISADDCILFMWTTGPQLENSVELGKAWGFEYKTVAFVWDKRVHNPGRYTLSQTEFVLAFKKGRFPSPRGARNIRQLLSVHRGEHSEKPEQVIDGITKMFTQQKKIELFARKNYAGWDNWGLEIPDRKVEIMSKQDIETITDEQYSVQMSFNEKNCIIITK
;
A
#
# COMPACT_ATOMS: atom_id res chain seq x y z
N MET A 1 0.70 7.37 28.34
CA MET A 1 0.71 8.31 27.22
C MET A 1 -0.03 7.67 26.06
N PRO A 2 -0.93 8.33 25.31
CA PRO A 2 -1.50 7.75 24.13
C PRO A 2 -0.33 7.45 23.17
N SER A 3 -0.20 6.23 22.71
CA SER A 3 0.82 5.88 21.73
C SER A 3 0.43 6.53 20.40
N ASP A 4 1.36 7.22 19.75
CA ASP A 4 1.17 7.76 18.40
C ASP A 4 1.11 6.65 17.33
N LYS A 5 0.80 5.44 17.75
CA LYS A 5 0.77 4.24 16.91
C LYS A 5 -0.63 3.96 16.38
N TYR A 6 -0.68 3.30 15.23
CA TYR A 6 -1.90 3.00 14.52
C TYR A 6 -2.39 1.58 14.79
N ASP A 7 -3.69 1.45 15.03
CA ASP A 7 -4.37 0.15 15.20
C ASP A 7 -4.75 -0.47 13.86
N VAL A 8 -4.94 0.37 12.83
CA VAL A 8 -5.33 -0.06 11.49
C VAL A 8 -4.42 0.62 10.47
N ILE A 9 -3.78 -0.19 9.64
CA ILE A 9 -2.94 0.26 8.54
C ILE A 9 -3.56 -0.25 7.24
N TYR A 10 -3.73 0.65 6.26
CA TYR A 10 -4.17 0.33 4.92
C TYR A 10 -3.08 0.75 3.94
N ALA A 11 -2.66 -0.15 3.05
CA ALA A 11 -1.51 0.07 2.18
C ALA A 11 -1.77 -0.37 0.74
N ASP A 12 -1.40 0.47 -0.23
CA ASP A 12 -1.34 0.14 -1.66
C ASP A 12 0.12 0.28 -2.15
N PRO A 13 1.00 -0.70 -1.87
CA PRO A 13 2.41 -0.58 -2.23
C PRO A 13 2.60 -0.39 -3.72
N PRO A 14 3.49 0.52 -4.15
CA PRO A 14 3.80 0.77 -5.56
C PRO A 14 4.72 -0.33 -6.11
N TRP A 15 4.15 -1.50 -6.39
CA TRP A 15 4.88 -2.69 -6.82
C TRP A 15 5.65 -2.47 -8.10
N ASP A 16 6.96 -2.82 -8.10
CA ASP A 16 7.74 -2.99 -9.31
C ASP A 16 7.43 -4.34 -9.97
N TYR A 17 6.97 -4.30 -11.19
CA TYR A 17 6.69 -5.48 -12.01
C TYR A 17 7.87 -5.89 -12.91
N GLY A 18 9.04 -5.26 -12.76
CA GLY A 18 10.25 -5.57 -13.51
C GLY A 18 10.11 -5.41 -15.02
N GLY A 19 9.34 -4.44 -15.48
CA GLY A 19 9.09 -4.18 -16.90
C GLY A 19 8.30 -5.29 -17.63
N LYS A 20 7.79 -6.29 -16.91
CA LYS A 20 7.21 -7.51 -17.53
C LYS A 20 5.71 -7.44 -17.75
N MET A 21 5.02 -6.39 -17.38
CA MET A 21 3.55 -6.37 -17.46
C MET A 21 3.01 -4.98 -17.77
N GLN A 22 2.52 -4.82 -18.91
CA GLN A 22 1.24 -4.28 -19.36
C GLN A 22 1.32 -3.72 -20.76
N TYR A 23 0.45 -4.26 -21.58
CA TYR A 23 0.23 -3.83 -22.93
C TYR A 23 -0.64 -2.57 -22.93
N ASP A 24 -0.06 -1.42 -23.25
CA ASP A 24 -0.81 -0.23 -23.61
C ASP A 24 -0.81 -0.11 -25.14
N LYS A 25 -1.98 -0.27 -25.73
CA LYS A 25 -2.15 -0.11 -27.19
C LYS A 25 -1.77 1.28 -27.70
N SER A 26 -1.79 2.30 -26.83
CA SER A 26 -1.42 3.67 -27.20
C SER A 26 0.08 3.89 -27.32
N SER A 27 0.89 3.00 -26.77
CA SER A 27 2.35 3.07 -26.80
C SER A 27 3.02 2.22 -27.88
N ILE A 28 2.24 1.63 -28.79
CA ILE A 28 2.80 0.96 -29.98
C ILE A 28 3.33 2.05 -30.92
N LYS A 29 4.61 2.40 -30.76
CA LYS A 29 5.34 3.04 -31.82
C LYS A 29 5.61 1.97 -32.87
N THR A 30 4.91 2.05 -33.98
CA THR A 30 5.22 1.28 -35.19
C THR A 30 6.62 1.69 -35.66
N LEU A 31 7.63 0.99 -35.20
CA LEU A 31 8.93 1.01 -35.86
C LEU A 31 8.75 0.19 -37.14
N ASN A 32 8.87 0.85 -38.29
CA ASN A 32 8.87 0.29 -39.63
C ASN A 32 10.06 -0.67 -39.86
N VAL A 33 10.09 -1.77 -39.15
CA VAL A 33 11.00 -2.90 -39.36
C VAL A 33 10.15 -4.15 -39.26
N GLY A 34 9.67 -4.66 -40.35
CA GLY A 34 9.02 -5.90 -40.74
C GLY A 34 8.69 -7.01 -39.74
N PHE A 35 8.76 -6.78 -38.45
CA PHE A 35 8.29 -7.63 -37.36
C PHE A 35 7.73 -6.76 -36.27
N GLU A 36 6.44 -6.85 -36.01
CA GLU A 36 5.80 -6.27 -34.83
C GLU A 36 6.37 -6.93 -33.56
N ARG A 37 7.39 -6.35 -32.96
CA ARG A 37 7.76 -6.66 -31.58
C ARG A 37 6.89 -5.85 -30.66
N ASN A 38 5.96 -6.50 -30.00
CA ASN A 38 5.24 -5.91 -28.88
C ASN A 38 6.22 -5.59 -27.75
N VAL A 39 6.58 -4.32 -27.60
CA VAL A 39 7.39 -3.85 -26.48
C VAL A 39 6.45 -3.70 -25.30
N PHE A 40 6.57 -4.60 -24.32
CA PHE A 40 5.83 -4.52 -23.07
C PHE A 40 6.51 -3.49 -22.16
N ILE A 41 5.87 -2.36 -21.97
CA ILE A 41 6.28 -1.34 -21.02
C ILE A 41 5.27 -1.35 -19.88
N SER A 42 5.74 -1.44 -18.63
CA SER A 42 4.87 -1.36 -17.45
C SER A 42 4.17 0.01 -17.42
N ALA A 43 2.84 0.03 -17.44
CA ALA A 43 2.08 1.27 -17.34
C ALA A 43 2.28 1.97 -15.97
N ALA A 44 2.71 1.25 -14.95
CA ALA A 44 3.03 1.78 -13.64
C ALA A 44 4.29 2.66 -13.68
N ASP A 45 5.34 2.24 -14.39
CA ASP A 45 6.63 2.95 -14.45
C ASP A 45 6.54 4.32 -15.10
N PHE A 46 5.47 4.60 -15.86
CA PHE A 46 5.25 5.90 -16.51
C PHE A 46 4.53 6.94 -15.65
N LYS A 47 3.86 6.52 -14.58
CA LYS A 47 2.95 7.41 -13.84
C LYS A 47 3.44 7.76 -12.44
N TYR A 48 4.18 6.87 -11.79
CA TYR A 48 4.72 7.09 -10.46
C TYR A 48 5.91 6.16 -10.19
N PRO A 49 6.85 6.54 -9.31
CA PRO A 49 7.98 5.70 -8.96
C PRO A 49 7.49 4.41 -8.31
N THR A 50 7.91 3.27 -8.88
CA THR A 50 7.69 1.94 -8.29
C THR A 50 8.84 1.60 -7.35
N LEU A 51 8.58 0.74 -6.37
CA LEU A 51 9.57 0.27 -5.40
C LEU A 51 9.75 -1.24 -5.51
N LYS A 52 11.00 -1.68 -5.47
CA LYS A 52 11.35 -3.09 -5.39
C LYS A 52 10.96 -3.64 -4.02
N LEU A 53 10.69 -4.94 -3.95
CA LEU A 53 10.35 -5.60 -2.69
C LEU A 53 11.39 -5.34 -1.58
N LYS A 54 12.68 -5.28 -1.94
CA LYS A 54 13.74 -4.96 -0.99
C LYS A 54 13.56 -3.58 -0.35
N GLU A 55 13.28 -2.56 -1.14
CA GLU A 55 13.07 -1.18 -0.69
C GLU A 55 11.80 -1.07 0.17
N LEU A 56 10.71 -1.73 -0.25
CA LEU A 56 9.48 -1.79 0.55
C LEU A 56 9.70 -2.44 1.92
N LYS A 57 10.54 -3.47 2.03
CA LYS A 57 10.87 -4.12 3.31
C LYS A 57 11.70 -3.25 4.25
N GLU A 58 12.45 -2.28 3.72
CA GLU A 58 13.24 -1.33 4.50
C GLU A 58 12.37 -0.31 5.24
N LEU A 59 11.12 -0.10 4.78
CA LEU A 59 10.16 0.78 5.46
C LEU A 59 9.81 0.24 6.86
N ARG A 60 9.97 1.07 7.87
CA ARG A 60 9.75 0.72 9.27
C ARG A 60 8.28 0.78 9.70
N VAL A 61 7.40 0.09 8.97
CA VAL A 61 5.96 0.07 9.26
C VAL A 61 5.66 -0.48 10.66
N SER A 62 6.49 -1.40 11.15
CA SER A 62 6.37 -1.91 12.52
C SER A 62 6.51 -0.83 13.59
N SER A 63 7.22 0.26 13.32
CA SER A 63 7.44 1.34 14.29
C SER A 63 6.20 2.20 14.53
N ILE A 64 5.37 2.34 13.51
CA ILE A 64 4.11 3.09 13.59
C ILE A 64 2.91 2.21 13.94
N SER A 65 3.08 0.89 13.99
CA SER A 65 1.99 -0.04 14.32
C SER A 65 1.85 -0.22 15.83
N ALA A 66 0.60 -0.21 16.34
CA ALA A 66 0.29 -0.61 17.70
C ALA A 66 0.65 -2.09 17.94
N ASP A 67 0.67 -2.51 19.21
CA ASP A 67 0.93 -3.92 19.54
C ASP A 67 -0.19 -4.84 19.08
N ASP A 68 -1.43 -4.36 19.14
CA ASP A 68 -2.63 -4.98 18.55
C ASP A 68 -3.00 -4.18 17.30
N CYS A 69 -2.61 -4.66 16.10
CA CYS A 69 -2.77 -3.94 14.85
C CYS A 69 -3.21 -4.87 13.72
N ILE A 70 -4.02 -4.33 12.80
CA ILE A 70 -4.38 -5.00 11.55
C ILE A 70 -3.84 -4.22 10.37
N LEU A 71 -3.25 -4.93 9.42
CA LEU A 71 -2.79 -4.39 8.14
C LEU A 71 -3.68 -4.94 7.01
N PHE A 72 -4.23 -4.04 6.21
CA PHE A 72 -4.89 -4.34 4.94
C PHE A 72 -3.99 -3.90 3.79
N MET A 73 -3.53 -4.84 2.96
CA MET A 73 -2.58 -4.57 1.89
C MET A 73 -3.12 -4.96 0.54
N TRP A 74 -3.13 -4.01 -0.40
CA TRP A 74 -3.46 -4.29 -1.80
C TRP A 74 -2.39 -5.11 -2.49
N THR A 75 -2.84 -6.03 -3.32
CA THR A 75 -1.98 -6.85 -4.16
C THR A 75 -2.69 -7.29 -5.44
N THR A 76 -1.89 -7.66 -6.43
CA THR A 76 -2.35 -8.34 -7.65
C THR A 76 -1.92 -9.80 -7.62
N GLY A 77 -2.53 -10.64 -8.48
CA GLY A 77 -2.18 -12.06 -8.56
C GLY A 77 -0.67 -12.31 -8.65
N PRO A 78 0.08 -11.63 -9.56
CA PRO A 78 1.53 -11.80 -9.67
C PRO A 78 2.35 -11.40 -8.44
N GLN A 79 1.80 -10.54 -7.57
CA GLN A 79 2.49 -10.01 -6.38
C GLN A 79 2.04 -10.69 -5.07
N LEU A 80 1.19 -11.73 -5.12
CA LEU A 80 0.67 -12.38 -3.90
C LEU A 80 1.77 -12.87 -2.97
N GLU A 81 2.77 -13.57 -3.49
CA GLU A 81 3.89 -14.10 -2.72
C GLU A 81 4.71 -12.95 -2.10
N ASN A 82 5.06 -11.95 -2.90
CA ASN A 82 5.79 -10.77 -2.45
C ASN A 82 5.02 -9.99 -1.38
N SER A 83 3.69 -9.92 -1.48
CA SER A 83 2.84 -9.24 -0.49
C SER A 83 2.84 -9.96 0.85
N VAL A 84 2.80 -11.30 0.85
CA VAL A 84 2.90 -12.08 2.09
C VAL A 84 4.28 -11.92 2.72
N GLU A 85 5.33 -11.91 1.91
CA GLU A 85 6.70 -11.69 2.36
C GLU A 85 6.89 -10.27 2.93
N LEU A 86 6.31 -9.25 2.28
CA LEU A 86 6.34 -7.87 2.74
C LEU A 86 5.61 -7.70 4.08
N GLY A 87 4.41 -8.26 4.22
CA GLY A 87 3.66 -8.21 5.47
C GLY A 87 4.44 -8.81 6.64
N LYS A 88 5.13 -9.94 6.41
CA LYS A 88 6.02 -10.55 7.40
C LYS A 88 7.21 -9.66 7.74
N ALA A 89 7.85 -9.04 6.75
CA ALA A 89 8.97 -8.12 6.95
C ALA A 89 8.57 -6.90 7.78
N TRP A 90 7.33 -6.44 7.66
CA TRP A 90 6.75 -5.35 8.46
C TRP A 90 6.29 -5.80 9.86
N GLY A 91 6.48 -7.10 10.22
CA GLY A 91 6.17 -7.64 11.55
C GLY A 91 4.73 -8.13 11.70
N PHE A 92 4.04 -8.45 10.61
CA PHE A 92 2.67 -8.93 10.61
C PHE A 92 2.56 -10.38 10.17
N GLU A 93 1.54 -11.08 10.66
CA GLU A 93 1.18 -12.44 10.27
C GLU A 93 -0.01 -12.41 9.30
N TYR A 94 0.13 -13.03 8.13
CA TYR A 94 -0.96 -13.18 7.16
C TYR A 94 -2.12 -13.96 7.75
N LYS A 95 -3.35 -13.52 7.51
CA LYS A 95 -4.56 -14.19 7.99
C LYS A 95 -5.49 -14.65 6.88
N THR A 96 -5.83 -13.77 5.95
CA THR A 96 -6.81 -14.09 4.92
C THR A 96 -6.80 -13.04 3.80
N VAL A 97 -7.55 -13.34 2.72
CA VAL A 97 -8.00 -12.33 1.76
C VAL A 97 -9.20 -11.61 2.37
N ALA A 98 -9.04 -10.31 2.66
CA ALA A 98 -10.11 -9.48 3.23
C ALA A 98 -11.10 -9.02 2.17
N PHE A 99 -10.60 -8.56 1.02
CA PHE A 99 -11.43 -8.13 -0.10
C PHE A 99 -10.91 -8.69 -1.42
N VAL A 100 -11.85 -8.94 -2.32
CA VAL A 100 -11.62 -9.28 -3.71
C VAL A 100 -12.34 -8.24 -4.55
N TRP A 101 -11.58 -7.49 -5.34
CA TRP A 101 -12.16 -6.52 -6.26
C TRP A 101 -12.22 -7.09 -7.67
N ASP A 102 -13.41 -7.34 -8.16
CA ASP A 102 -13.70 -7.57 -9.56
C ASP A 102 -13.79 -6.21 -10.27
N LYS A 103 -12.81 -5.90 -11.11
CA LYS A 103 -12.67 -4.62 -11.83
C LYS A 103 -13.68 -4.45 -12.97
N ARG A 104 -14.40 -5.52 -13.32
CA ARG A 104 -15.31 -5.60 -14.47
C ARG A 104 -14.64 -5.29 -15.82
N VAL A 105 -13.33 -5.22 -15.82
CA VAL A 105 -12.46 -5.06 -17.00
C VAL A 105 -11.30 -6.04 -16.83
N HIS A 106 -10.99 -6.77 -17.86
CA HIS A 106 -9.88 -7.70 -17.85
C HIS A 106 -8.65 -7.13 -18.56
N ASN A 107 -7.49 -7.50 -18.06
CA ASN A 107 -6.21 -7.22 -18.69
C ASN A 107 -5.59 -8.53 -19.19
N PRO A 108 -4.81 -8.50 -20.28
CA PRO A 108 -4.04 -9.66 -20.69
C PRO A 108 -3.15 -10.17 -19.54
N GLY A 109 -3.27 -11.44 -19.26
CA GLY A 109 -2.41 -12.13 -18.30
C GLY A 109 -1.64 -13.26 -19.00
N ARG A 110 -0.69 -13.87 -18.30
CA ARG A 110 0.13 -14.96 -18.88
C ARG A 110 -0.68 -16.22 -19.20
N TYR A 111 -1.67 -16.53 -18.37
CA TYR A 111 -2.48 -17.76 -18.47
C TYR A 111 -3.96 -17.47 -18.65
N THR A 112 -4.46 -16.45 -17.97
CA THR A 112 -5.85 -16.06 -17.99
C THR A 112 -5.98 -14.54 -18.18
N LEU A 113 -7.17 -14.07 -18.51
CA LEU A 113 -7.46 -12.63 -18.50
C LEU A 113 -7.62 -12.15 -17.04
N SER A 114 -6.65 -11.38 -16.57
CA SER A 114 -6.65 -10.90 -15.18
C SER A 114 -7.71 -9.82 -14.97
N GLN A 115 -8.62 -10.05 -14.03
CA GLN A 115 -9.75 -9.16 -13.77
C GLN A 115 -9.81 -8.69 -12.32
N THR A 116 -9.13 -9.41 -11.40
CA THR A 116 -9.26 -9.16 -9.97
C THR A 116 -7.99 -8.57 -9.37
N GLU A 117 -8.20 -7.80 -8.28
CA GLU A 117 -7.17 -7.43 -7.31
C GLU A 117 -7.64 -7.82 -5.92
N PHE A 118 -6.71 -7.95 -4.98
CA PHE A 118 -6.99 -8.47 -3.65
C PHE A 118 -6.52 -7.48 -2.59
N VAL A 119 -7.22 -7.46 -1.45
CA VAL A 119 -6.73 -6.88 -0.21
C VAL A 119 -6.48 -8.02 0.76
N LEU A 120 -5.23 -8.19 1.14
CA LEU A 120 -4.81 -9.18 2.12
C LEU A 120 -4.94 -8.58 3.53
N ALA A 121 -5.40 -9.38 4.49
CA ALA A 121 -5.43 -9.02 5.90
C ALA A 121 -4.31 -9.72 6.66
N PHE A 122 -3.56 -8.93 7.41
CA PHE A 122 -2.50 -9.39 8.30
C PHE A 122 -2.78 -8.86 9.70
N LYS A 123 -2.27 -9.52 10.74
CA LYS A 123 -2.35 -9.03 12.11
C LYS A 123 -0.99 -9.01 12.80
N LYS A 124 -0.86 -8.11 13.75
CA LYS A 124 0.16 -8.07 14.79
C LYS A 124 -0.58 -8.13 16.13
N GLY A 125 -0.14 -8.96 17.07
CA GLY A 125 -0.85 -9.14 18.32
C GLY A 125 -2.28 -9.68 18.13
N ARG A 126 -3.26 -9.05 18.76
CA ARG A 126 -4.70 -9.36 18.62
C ARG A 126 -5.35 -8.44 17.59
N PHE A 127 -6.55 -8.80 17.14
CA PHE A 127 -7.35 -7.87 16.32
C PHE A 127 -7.78 -6.68 17.17
N PRO A 128 -7.66 -5.45 16.64
CA PRO A 128 -8.10 -4.25 17.33
C PRO A 128 -9.59 -4.33 17.70
N SER A 129 -9.93 -3.89 18.92
CA SER A 129 -11.30 -3.84 19.40
C SER A 129 -11.59 -2.48 20.06
N PRO A 130 -12.86 -2.06 20.13
CA PRO A 130 -14.06 -2.78 19.68
C PRO A 130 -14.18 -2.85 18.17
N ARG A 131 -14.79 -3.91 17.63
CA ARG A 131 -15.18 -4.02 16.23
C ARG A 131 -16.58 -3.45 16.00
N GLY A 132 -16.70 -2.59 14.98
CA GLY A 132 -17.96 -2.10 14.47
C GLY A 132 -18.68 -3.12 13.58
N ALA A 133 -18.97 -2.74 12.32
CA ALA A 133 -19.69 -3.59 11.39
C ALA A 133 -19.00 -4.96 11.17
N ARG A 134 -19.82 -6.03 11.12
CA ARG A 134 -19.37 -7.42 10.90
C ARG A 134 -19.93 -8.04 9.63
N ASN A 135 -20.72 -7.28 8.88
CA ASN A 135 -21.43 -7.70 7.66
C ASN A 135 -20.84 -7.09 6.38
N ILE A 136 -19.59 -6.66 6.42
CA ILE A 136 -18.89 -6.15 5.24
C ILE A 136 -18.62 -7.31 4.27
N ARG A 137 -19.05 -7.13 3.03
CA ARG A 137 -18.88 -8.16 1.99
C ARG A 137 -17.42 -8.18 1.50
N GLN A 138 -16.90 -9.37 1.29
CA GLN A 138 -15.55 -9.59 0.77
C GLN A 138 -15.44 -9.25 -0.73
N LEU A 139 -16.44 -9.67 -1.52
CA LEU A 139 -16.44 -9.46 -2.97
C LEU A 139 -17.05 -8.11 -3.32
N LEU A 140 -16.30 -7.32 -4.07
CA LEU A 140 -16.71 -6.04 -4.64
C LEU A 140 -16.66 -6.13 -6.16
N SER A 141 -17.78 -5.92 -6.83
CA SER A 141 -17.86 -5.85 -8.28
C SER A 141 -18.14 -4.40 -8.69
N VAL A 142 -17.06 -3.64 -8.88
CA VAL A 142 -17.09 -2.20 -9.18
C VAL A 142 -16.22 -1.94 -10.38
N HIS A 143 -16.75 -1.22 -11.36
CA HIS A 143 -15.99 -0.88 -12.55
C HIS A 143 -14.74 -0.07 -12.18
N ARG A 144 -13.61 -0.39 -12.82
CA ARG A 144 -12.37 0.35 -12.63
C ARG A 144 -12.58 1.83 -13.05
N GLY A 145 -12.22 2.75 -12.16
CA GLY A 145 -12.15 4.17 -12.44
C GLY A 145 -10.89 4.53 -13.24
N GLU A 146 -10.33 5.70 -12.98
CA GLU A 146 -9.06 6.12 -13.57
C GLU A 146 -7.91 5.17 -13.19
N HIS A 147 -6.78 5.29 -13.88
CA HIS A 147 -5.64 4.36 -13.69
C HIS A 147 -5.20 4.26 -12.22
N SER A 148 -5.14 3.02 -11.73
CA SER A 148 -4.72 2.66 -10.36
C SER A 148 -5.61 3.16 -9.22
N GLU A 149 -6.76 3.80 -9.51
CA GLU A 149 -7.70 4.20 -8.47
C GLU A 149 -8.37 2.97 -7.87
N LYS A 150 -8.28 2.85 -6.54
CA LYS A 150 -8.90 1.77 -5.77
C LYS A 150 -10.35 2.14 -5.42
N PRO A 151 -11.27 1.17 -5.37
CA PRO A 151 -12.66 1.43 -5.01
C PRO A 151 -12.77 1.92 -3.56
N GLU A 152 -13.41 3.07 -3.36
CA GLU A 152 -13.60 3.68 -2.03
C GLU A 152 -14.39 2.79 -1.08
N GLN A 153 -15.21 1.88 -1.61
CA GLN A 153 -15.94 0.89 -0.82
C GLN A 153 -15.06 0.04 0.10
N VAL A 154 -13.77 -0.14 -0.24
CA VAL A 154 -12.84 -0.88 0.60
C VAL A 154 -12.49 -0.07 1.85
N ILE A 155 -12.04 1.19 1.68
CA ILE A 155 -11.70 2.04 2.83
C ILE A 155 -12.92 2.36 3.68
N ASP A 156 -14.09 2.55 3.07
CA ASP A 156 -15.37 2.70 3.76
C ASP A 156 -15.73 1.47 4.59
N GLY A 157 -15.53 0.29 4.01
CA GLY A 157 -15.74 -0.98 4.70
C GLY A 157 -14.83 -1.12 5.92
N ILE A 158 -13.54 -0.81 5.77
CA ILE A 158 -12.56 -0.82 6.87
C ILE A 158 -12.96 0.21 7.94
N THR A 159 -13.36 1.41 7.55
CA THR A 159 -13.81 2.47 8.47
C THR A 159 -15.02 2.02 9.30
N LYS A 160 -15.98 1.35 8.67
CA LYS A 160 -17.16 0.79 9.36
C LYS A 160 -16.81 -0.36 10.30
N MET A 161 -15.77 -1.16 9.98
CA MET A 161 -15.28 -2.22 10.86
C MET A 161 -14.52 -1.67 12.07
N PHE A 162 -13.83 -0.53 11.91
CA PHE A 162 -12.92 0.03 12.91
C PHE A 162 -13.23 1.52 13.13
N THR A 163 -14.30 1.81 13.82
CA THR A 163 -14.83 3.18 13.99
C THR A 163 -14.05 4.03 15.00
N GLN A 164 -13.41 3.40 15.99
CA GLN A 164 -12.74 4.07 17.11
C GLN A 164 -11.21 4.01 17.01
N GLN A 165 -10.68 3.11 16.20
CA GLN A 165 -9.26 2.85 16.06
C GLN A 165 -8.55 3.98 15.30
N LYS A 166 -7.31 4.29 15.68
CA LYS A 166 -6.45 5.18 14.93
C LYS A 166 -6.01 4.51 13.63
N LYS A 167 -6.24 5.17 12.51
CA LYS A 167 -6.08 4.61 11.17
C LYS A 167 -5.10 5.42 10.33
N ILE A 168 -4.27 4.74 9.54
CA ILE A 168 -3.39 5.36 8.54
C ILE A 168 -3.49 4.65 7.20
N GLU A 169 -3.47 5.43 6.12
CA GLU A 169 -3.25 4.94 4.76
C GLU A 169 -1.79 5.20 4.35
N LEU A 170 -1.09 4.13 3.95
CA LEU A 170 0.26 4.19 3.38
C LEU A 170 0.18 4.21 1.86
N PHE A 171 1.07 4.99 1.23
CA PHE A 171 1.08 5.25 -0.21
C PHE A 171 -0.21 5.94 -0.69
N ALA A 172 -0.77 6.76 0.20
CA ALA A 172 -2.01 7.46 -0.02
C ALA A 172 -1.92 8.46 -1.19
N ARG A 173 -3.02 8.59 -1.92
CA ARG A 173 -3.20 9.56 -3.02
C ARG A 173 -4.29 10.58 -2.71
N LYS A 174 -5.16 10.27 -1.77
CA LYS A 174 -6.29 11.09 -1.34
C LYS A 174 -6.32 11.19 0.18
N ASN A 175 -7.00 12.21 0.67
CA ASN A 175 -7.28 12.34 2.09
C ASN A 175 -8.66 11.76 2.40
N TYR A 176 -8.76 10.91 3.42
CA TYR A 176 -10.03 10.37 3.91
C TYR A 176 -10.28 10.86 5.34
N ALA A 177 -11.53 11.24 5.61
CA ALA A 177 -11.93 11.70 6.95
C ALA A 177 -11.70 10.60 8.00
N GLY A 178 -11.01 10.94 9.09
CA GLY A 178 -10.69 9.99 10.17
C GLY A 178 -9.53 9.03 9.89
N TRP A 179 -8.76 9.31 8.83
CA TRP A 179 -7.53 8.63 8.48
C TRP A 179 -6.36 9.61 8.47
N ASP A 180 -5.25 9.20 9.05
CA ASP A 180 -3.97 9.82 8.73
C ASP A 180 -3.44 9.21 7.42
N ASN A 181 -2.49 9.87 6.79
CA ASN A 181 -1.98 9.45 5.48
C ASN A 181 -0.47 9.65 5.37
N TRP A 182 0.13 8.78 4.58
CA TRP A 182 1.51 8.90 4.14
C TRP A 182 1.61 8.48 2.67
N GLY A 183 2.10 9.38 1.82
CA GLY A 183 2.23 9.13 0.39
C GLY A 183 2.90 10.29 -0.35
N LEU A 184 3.46 10.02 -1.53
CA LEU A 184 4.19 11.03 -2.31
C LEU A 184 3.26 12.08 -2.94
N GLU A 185 2.00 11.71 -3.22
CA GLU A 185 1.03 12.57 -3.90
C GLU A 185 0.25 13.48 -2.93
N ILE A 186 0.50 13.38 -1.62
CA ILE A 186 -0.17 14.18 -0.60
C ILE A 186 0.71 15.37 -0.20
N PRO A 187 0.26 16.63 -0.44
CA PRO A 187 1.08 17.81 -0.17
C PRO A 187 1.32 18.07 1.32
N ASP A 188 0.37 17.72 2.19
CA ASP A 188 0.44 17.95 3.65
C ASP A 188 0.58 16.59 4.38
N ARG A 189 1.78 16.02 4.35
CA ARG A 189 2.04 14.76 5.05
C ARG A 189 2.04 14.97 6.56
N LYS A 190 1.21 14.22 7.27
CA LYS A 190 1.18 14.25 8.74
C LYS A 190 2.19 13.29 9.38
N VAL A 191 2.65 12.30 8.61
CA VAL A 191 3.53 11.23 9.11
C VAL A 191 4.64 10.99 8.09
N GLU A 192 5.86 10.86 8.56
CA GLU A 192 6.99 10.45 7.73
C GLU A 192 7.48 9.07 8.18
N ILE A 193 7.60 8.14 7.25
CA ILE A 193 8.18 6.82 7.46
C ILE A 193 9.52 6.81 6.74
N MET A 194 10.60 6.78 7.50
CA MET A 194 11.94 6.87 6.96
C MET A 194 12.61 5.51 6.81
N SER A 195 13.40 5.33 5.79
CA SER A 195 14.33 4.22 5.66
C SER A 195 15.60 4.46 6.53
N LYS A 196 16.40 3.42 6.75
CA LYS A 196 17.67 3.58 7.45
C LYS A 196 18.63 4.56 6.75
N GLN A 197 18.63 4.57 5.41
CA GLN A 197 19.48 5.45 4.60
C GLN A 197 19.08 6.92 4.73
N ASP A 198 17.78 7.22 4.84
CA ASP A 198 17.30 8.59 5.01
C ASP A 198 17.78 9.18 6.34
N ILE A 199 17.90 8.36 7.39
CA ILE A 199 18.37 8.78 8.71
C ILE A 199 19.86 9.11 8.70
N GLU A 200 20.67 8.36 7.95
CA GLU A 200 22.11 8.60 7.83
C GLU A 200 22.45 9.88 7.04
N THR A 201 21.54 10.31 6.15
CA THR A 201 21.71 11.53 5.33
C THR A 201 21.25 12.81 6.03
N ILE A 202 20.42 12.72 7.07
CA ILE A 202 19.85 13.89 7.81
C ILE A 202 20.80 14.43 8.89
N THR A 203 21.94 13.80 9.14
CA THR A 203 22.89 14.26 10.15
C THR A 203 23.64 15.55 9.81
N ASP A 204 23.49 16.10 8.60
CA ASP A 204 24.07 17.37 8.23
C ASP A 204 23.01 18.39 7.79
N GLU A 205 22.78 19.39 8.66
CA GLU A 205 22.25 20.74 8.40
C GLU A 205 20.84 20.86 7.79
N GLN A 206 19.83 21.11 8.57
CA GLN A 206 18.75 22.07 8.33
C GLN A 206 17.39 21.81 9.01
N TYR A 207 17.22 20.84 9.89
CA TYR A 207 15.97 20.72 10.66
C TYR A 207 16.22 20.70 12.16
N SER A 208 15.64 21.65 12.89
CA SER A 208 15.47 21.54 14.34
C SER A 208 14.39 20.48 14.61
N VAL A 209 14.79 19.24 14.58
CA VAL A 209 13.92 18.09 14.84
C VAL A 209 13.91 17.87 16.34
N GLN A 210 12.73 17.99 16.98
CA GLN A 210 12.54 17.45 18.32
C GLN A 210 12.54 15.93 18.21
N MET A 211 13.70 15.34 18.41
CA MET A 211 13.85 13.88 18.46
C MET A 211 13.37 13.36 19.82
N SER A 212 12.28 12.63 19.84
CA SER A 212 11.96 11.77 20.96
C SER A 212 12.49 10.36 20.65
N PHE A 213 13.59 10.00 21.28
CA PHE A 213 14.14 8.65 21.22
C PHE A 213 13.33 7.74 22.14
N ASN A 214 12.78 6.67 21.60
CA ASN A 214 12.34 5.53 22.40
C ASN A 214 13.40 4.41 22.27
N GLU A 215 13.56 3.58 23.31
CA GLU A 215 14.66 2.61 23.49
C GLU A 215 14.85 1.56 22.36
N LYS A 216 14.14 1.69 21.24
CA LYS A 216 14.21 0.80 20.08
C LYS A 216 14.49 1.49 18.74
N ASN A 217 15.22 2.60 18.74
CA ASN A 217 15.71 3.28 17.53
C ASN A 217 14.64 3.58 16.44
N CYS A 218 13.52 4.16 16.82
CA CYS A 218 12.51 4.66 15.89
C CYS A 218 12.35 6.16 16.01
N ILE A 219 12.39 6.87 14.87
CA ILE A 219 12.14 8.29 14.76
C ILE A 219 10.79 8.47 14.09
N ILE A 220 9.85 9.09 14.78
CA ILE A 220 8.62 9.64 14.21
C ILE A 220 8.82 11.13 14.15
N ILE A 221 8.79 11.71 12.95
CA ILE A 221 8.84 13.16 12.77
C ILE A 221 7.41 13.62 12.59
N THR A 222 6.90 14.37 13.56
CA THR A 222 5.64 15.12 13.41
C THR A 222 5.99 16.60 13.19
N LYS A 223 5.38 17.19 12.17
CA LYS A 223 5.41 18.65 11.98
C LYS A 223 4.44 19.32 12.94
#